data_539e7312bfb8db40ff9a1891b13c0cc8
#
_entry.id   539e7312bfb8db40ff9a1891b13c0cc8
#
_cell.length_a   1.000
_cell.length_b   1.000
_cell.length_c   1.000
_cell.angle_alpha   90.00
_cell.angle_beta   90.00
_cell.angle_gamma   90.00
#
_symmetry.space_group_name_H-M   'P 1'
#
loop_
_entity.id
_entity.type
_entity.pdbx_description
1 polymer ?
#
loop_
_entity_poly.entity_id
_entity_poly.type
_entity_poly.pdbx_seq_one_letter_code
_entity_poly.pdbx_strand_id
1 'polypeptide(L)'
;MLKILLLGKNGQVGWELQRSLAPLGEVLALDRHSTQYCGDLSKPEELVQTVLAYKPDFIVNAAAHTAVDKAESEPELAKLLNTDALAALAKAAAQVGAWLVHYSTDYVFDGSGTHARQEGEGTGPLSVYGQTKLDGEKAIVASGC
;
A
#
# COMPACT_ATOMS: atom_id res chain seq x y z
N MET A 1 24.28 1.34 -0.93
CA MET A 1 23.34 1.20 0.21
C MET A 1 21.92 1.24 -0.34
N LEU A 2 21.10 0.30 0.06
CA LEU A 2 19.69 0.26 -0.38
C LEU A 2 18.93 1.48 0.11
N LYS A 3 18.07 2.03 -0.75
CA LYS A 3 17.15 3.13 -0.42
C LYS A 3 15.74 2.57 -0.28
N ILE A 4 15.17 2.73 0.88
CA ILE A 4 13.86 2.18 1.23
C ILE A 4 12.89 3.31 1.51
N LEU A 5 11.80 3.39 0.76
CA LEU A 5 10.68 4.30 1.02
C LEU A 5 9.62 3.55 1.82
N LEU A 6 9.39 3.98 3.07
CA LEU A 6 8.34 3.44 3.93
C LEU A 6 7.18 4.43 4.02
N LEU A 7 5.99 3.99 3.66
CA LEU A 7 4.75 4.76 3.78
C LEU A 7 3.89 4.24 4.94
N GLY A 8 3.28 5.14 5.70
CA GLY A 8 2.46 4.78 6.87
C GLY A 8 3.27 4.55 8.14
N LYS A 9 4.33 5.31 8.37
CA LYS A 9 5.28 5.14 9.48
C LYS A 9 4.66 5.14 10.87
N ASN A 10 3.50 5.76 11.07
CA ASN A 10 2.84 5.91 12.37
C ASN A 10 1.77 4.85 12.65
N GLY A 11 1.46 3.96 11.69
CA GLY A 11 0.61 2.80 11.92
C GLY A 11 1.35 1.69 12.69
N GLN A 12 0.64 0.66 13.12
CA GLN A 12 1.23 -0.45 13.89
C GLN A 12 2.38 -1.12 13.12
N VAL A 13 2.11 -1.53 11.89
CA VAL A 13 3.11 -2.18 11.02
C VAL A 13 4.22 -1.20 10.65
N GLY A 14 3.87 0.01 10.21
CA GLY A 14 4.83 1.03 9.81
C GLY A 14 5.78 1.44 10.93
N TRP A 15 5.28 1.54 12.16
CA TRP A 15 6.11 1.84 13.33
C TRP A 15 7.20 0.77 13.54
N GLU A 16 6.83 -0.50 13.51
CA GLU A 16 7.78 -1.61 13.66
C GLU A 16 8.74 -1.73 12.48
N LEU A 17 8.27 -1.43 11.28
CA LEU A 17 9.10 -1.46 10.07
C LEU A 17 10.23 -0.43 10.09
N GLN A 18 10.08 0.72 10.74
CA GLN A 18 11.18 1.67 10.88
C GLN A 18 12.41 1.02 11.52
N ARG A 19 12.17 0.22 12.55
CA ARG A 19 13.24 -0.51 13.25
C ARG A 19 13.75 -1.72 12.45
N SER A 20 12.84 -2.50 11.89
CA SER A 20 13.20 -3.73 11.18
C SER A 20 13.95 -3.47 9.88
N LEU A 21 13.63 -2.38 9.20
CA LEU A 21 14.27 -2.00 7.94
C LEU A 21 15.58 -1.24 8.11
N ALA A 22 15.80 -0.61 9.27
CA ALA A 22 16.99 0.20 9.52
C ALA A 22 18.34 -0.50 9.24
N PRO A 23 18.53 -1.79 9.59
CA PRO A 23 19.79 -2.48 9.29
C PRO A 23 19.95 -2.83 7.80
N LEU A 24 18.90 -2.72 6.97
CA LEU A 24 18.93 -3.10 5.56
C LEU A 24 19.38 -1.95 4.64
N GLY A 25 19.22 -0.70 5.06
CA GLY A 25 19.58 0.44 4.23
C GLY A 25 19.12 1.79 4.77
N GLU A 26 19.17 2.79 3.92
CA GLU A 26 18.62 4.12 4.21
C GLU A 26 17.10 4.09 4.13
N VAL A 27 16.41 4.40 5.23
CA VAL A 27 14.96 4.39 5.30
C VAL A 27 14.42 5.81 5.31
N LEU A 28 13.69 6.19 4.26
CA LEU A 28 12.85 7.39 4.23
C LEU A 28 11.44 6.99 4.68
N ALA A 29 11.11 7.28 5.93
CA ALA A 29 9.81 6.94 6.51
C ALA A 29 8.88 8.15 6.47
N LEU A 30 7.72 8.00 5.83
CA LEU A 30 6.75 9.08 5.60
C LEU A 30 5.37 8.73 6.14
N ASP A 31 4.61 9.76 6.48
CA ASP A 31 3.17 9.71 6.71
C ASP A 31 2.46 10.83 5.92
N ARG A 32 1.14 10.94 6.08
CA ARG A 32 0.34 11.97 5.40
C ARG A 32 0.69 13.41 5.79
N HIS A 33 1.46 13.61 6.87
CA HIS A 33 1.85 14.93 7.39
C HIS A 33 3.30 15.29 7.06
N SER A 34 4.01 14.41 6.38
CA SER A 34 5.41 14.65 5.99
C SER A 34 5.49 15.79 4.97
N THR A 35 6.49 16.67 5.14
CA THR A 35 6.58 17.93 4.37
C THR A 35 7.71 17.97 3.35
N GLN A 36 8.81 17.25 3.58
CA GLN A 36 9.95 17.22 2.65
C GLN A 36 9.61 16.41 1.39
N TYR A 37 8.92 15.29 1.60
CA TYR A 37 8.38 14.43 0.56
C TYR A 37 6.92 14.11 0.90
N CYS A 38 6.07 14.00 -0.11
CA CYS A 38 4.69 13.57 0.10
C CYS A 38 4.62 12.07 0.43
N GLY A 39 4.02 11.75 1.57
CA GLY A 39 3.67 10.37 1.98
C GLY A 39 2.17 10.15 2.11
N ASP A 40 1.34 11.05 1.57
CA ASP A 40 -0.11 11.04 1.66
C ASP A 40 -0.72 10.28 0.48
N LEU A 41 -1.33 9.12 0.76
CA LEU A 41 -2.00 8.29 -0.25
C LEU A 41 -3.23 8.97 -0.87
N SER A 42 -3.78 10.00 -0.24
CA SER A 42 -4.88 10.78 -0.82
C SER A 42 -4.42 11.70 -1.96
N LYS A 43 -3.12 11.78 -2.19
CA LYS A 43 -2.49 12.62 -3.21
C LYS A 43 -1.59 11.79 -4.14
N PRO A 44 -2.18 10.90 -4.97
CA PRO A 44 -1.40 9.96 -5.78
C PRO A 44 -0.36 10.60 -6.68
N GLU A 45 -0.67 11.76 -7.27
CA GLU A 45 0.26 12.48 -8.16
C GLU A 45 1.50 12.98 -7.42
N GLU A 46 1.33 13.58 -6.23
CA GLU A 46 2.44 14.05 -5.39
C GLU A 46 3.26 12.85 -4.86
N LEU A 47 2.59 11.73 -4.56
CA LEU A 47 3.23 10.50 -4.13
C LEU A 47 4.14 9.91 -5.24
N VAL A 48 3.69 9.94 -6.49
CA VAL A 48 4.52 9.59 -7.66
C VAL A 48 5.76 10.47 -7.75
N GLN A 49 5.63 11.79 -7.53
CA GLN A 49 6.79 12.69 -7.53
C GLN A 49 7.79 12.33 -6.44
N THR A 50 7.32 11.91 -5.27
CA THR A 50 8.20 11.41 -4.21
C THR A 50 9.02 10.21 -4.69
N VAL A 51 8.39 9.23 -5.31
CA VAL A 51 9.08 8.04 -5.84
C VAL A 51 10.11 8.41 -6.90
N LEU A 52 9.72 9.27 -7.86
CA LEU A 52 10.60 9.69 -8.95
C LEU A 52 11.80 10.51 -8.47
N ALA A 53 11.61 11.34 -7.43
CA ALA A 53 12.67 12.18 -6.87
C ALA A 53 13.61 11.38 -5.95
N TYR A 54 13.07 10.56 -5.07
CA TYR A 54 13.86 9.78 -4.10
C TYR A 54 14.55 8.58 -4.77
N LYS A 55 13.92 7.97 -5.77
CA LYS A 55 14.38 6.78 -6.50
C LYS A 55 14.76 5.65 -5.54
N PRO A 56 13.78 5.10 -4.79
CA PRO A 56 14.03 4.00 -3.89
C PRO A 56 14.34 2.71 -4.65
N ASP A 57 15.07 1.79 -4.01
CA ASP A 57 15.20 0.39 -4.45
C ASP A 57 13.98 -0.43 -4.00
N PHE A 58 13.42 -0.09 -2.83
CA PHE A 58 12.23 -0.72 -2.27
C PHE A 58 11.23 0.32 -1.80
N ILE A 59 9.96 0.07 -2.10
CA ILE A 59 8.82 0.79 -1.54
C ILE A 59 8.06 -0.18 -0.64
N VAL A 60 7.88 0.18 0.63
CA VAL A 60 7.10 -0.61 1.59
C VAL A 60 5.88 0.21 1.99
N ASN A 61 4.70 -0.20 1.52
CA ASN A 61 3.47 0.49 1.83
C ASN A 61 2.71 -0.17 2.97
N ALA A 62 2.77 0.44 4.15
CA ALA A 62 2.02 0.06 5.34
C ALA A 62 0.82 0.99 5.61
N ALA A 63 0.51 1.90 4.68
CA ALA A 63 -0.63 2.81 4.78
C ALA A 63 -1.85 2.27 4.05
N ALA A 64 -3.03 2.45 4.64
CA ALA A 64 -4.31 2.09 4.03
C ALA A 64 -5.47 2.76 4.77
N HIS A 65 -6.66 2.79 4.16
CA HIS A 65 -7.92 3.02 4.86
C HIS A 65 -8.38 1.69 5.48
N THR A 66 -8.24 1.56 6.81
CA THR A 66 -8.45 0.28 7.52
C THR A 66 -9.73 0.24 8.35
N ALA A 67 -10.46 1.34 8.42
CA ALA A 67 -11.74 1.42 9.15
C ALA A 67 -12.85 0.77 8.32
N VAL A 68 -13.06 -0.53 8.48
CA VAL A 68 -13.96 -1.36 7.65
C VAL A 68 -15.37 -0.77 7.60
N ASP A 69 -15.97 -0.47 8.75
CA ASP A 69 -17.32 0.09 8.82
C ASP A 69 -17.40 1.50 8.21
N LYS A 70 -16.38 2.32 8.45
CA LYS A 70 -16.34 3.67 7.91
C LYS A 70 -16.16 3.68 6.40
N ALA A 71 -15.48 2.71 5.82
CA ALA A 71 -15.33 2.55 4.38
C ALA A 71 -16.69 2.40 3.66
N GLU A 72 -17.70 1.81 4.31
CA GLU A 72 -19.05 1.70 3.76
C GLU A 72 -19.71 3.08 3.56
N SER A 73 -19.41 4.06 4.41
CA SER A 73 -19.90 5.44 4.31
C SER A 73 -18.97 6.36 3.53
N GLU A 74 -17.73 5.95 3.29
CA GLU A 74 -16.70 6.72 2.59
C GLU A 74 -16.05 5.90 1.45
N PRO A 75 -16.85 5.30 0.53
CA PRO A 75 -16.30 4.37 -0.47
C PRO A 75 -15.29 5.01 -1.41
N GLU A 76 -15.50 6.27 -1.77
CA GLU A 76 -14.56 7.01 -2.64
C GLU A 76 -13.21 7.24 -1.97
N LEU A 77 -13.18 7.56 -0.68
CA LEU A 77 -11.95 7.70 0.08
C LEU A 77 -11.23 6.35 0.23
N ALA A 78 -11.98 5.29 0.55
CA ALA A 78 -11.41 3.94 0.63
C ALA A 78 -10.79 3.51 -0.70
N LYS A 79 -11.47 3.76 -1.82
CA LYS A 79 -10.96 3.49 -3.16
C LYS A 79 -9.71 4.31 -3.47
N LEU A 80 -9.72 5.60 -3.17
CA LEU A 80 -8.56 6.48 -3.40
C LEU A 80 -7.31 5.96 -2.66
N LEU A 81 -7.44 5.61 -1.38
CA LEU A 81 -6.31 5.19 -0.54
C LEU A 81 -5.86 3.75 -0.80
N ASN A 82 -6.81 2.82 -1.02
CA ASN A 82 -6.52 1.40 -1.12
C ASN A 82 -6.33 0.90 -2.55
N THR A 83 -6.81 1.62 -3.56
CA THR A 83 -6.75 1.22 -4.96
C THR A 83 -5.97 2.21 -5.81
N ASP A 84 -6.43 3.46 -5.92
CA ASP A 84 -5.87 4.43 -6.86
C ASP A 84 -4.43 4.81 -6.51
N ALA A 85 -4.16 5.03 -5.22
CA ALA A 85 -2.80 5.30 -4.73
C ALA A 85 -1.85 4.13 -5.01
N LEU A 86 -2.33 2.89 -4.85
CA LEU A 86 -1.55 1.69 -5.12
C LEU A 86 -1.24 1.53 -6.62
N ALA A 87 -2.21 1.81 -7.48
CA ALA A 87 -2.01 1.81 -8.93
C ALA A 87 -0.92 2.81 -9.33
N ALA A 88 -0.96 4.02 -8.76
CA ALA A 88 0.02 5.06 -9.01
C ALA A 88 1.42 4.68 -8.48
N LEU A 89 1.49 4.15 -7.26
CA LEU A 89 2.75 3.67 -6.65
C LEU A 89 3.38 2.54 -7.47
N ALA A 90 2.60 1.54 -7.85
CA ALA A 90 3.10 0.39 -8.59
C ALA A 90 3.64 0.81 -9.97
N LYS A 91 2.95 1.72 -10.65
CA LYS A 91 3.41 2.29 -11.91
C LYS A 91 4.71 3.08 -11.74
N ALA A 92 4.80 3.90 -10.70
CA ALA A 92 6.03 4.66 -10.42
C ALA A 92 7.18 3.73 -10.01
N ALA A 93 6.91 2.68 -9.22
CA ALA A 93 7.88 1.66 -8.85
C ALA A 93 8.47 0.98 -10.09
N ALA A 94 7.62 0.52 -11.01
CA ALA A 94 8.06 -0.06 -12.28
C ALA A 94 8.93 0.91 -13.10
N GLN A 95 8.57 2.19 -13.10
CA GLN A 95 9.31 3.21 -13.83
C GLN A 95 10.74 3.44 -13.30
N VAL A 96 10.94 3.35 -11.99
CA VAL A 96 12.26 3.52 -11.36
C VAL A 96 13.00 2.20 -11.11
N GLY A 97 12.37 1.06 -11.41
CA GLY A 97 12.92 -0.27 -11.16
C GLY A 97 12.90 -0.69 -9.69
N ALA A 98 11.99 -0.13 -8.89
CA ALA A 98 11.85 -0.45 -7.47
C ALA A 98 10.96 -1.68 -7.25
N TRP A 99 11.24 -2.43 -6.18
CA TRP A 99 10.34 -3.44 -5.65
C TRP A 99 9.26 -2.79 -4.79
N LEU A 100 8.02 -3.27 -4.92
CA LEU A 100 6.89 -2.81 -4.09
C LEU A 100 6.42 -3.93 -3.17
N VAL A 101 6.49 -3.69 -1.86
CA VAL A 101 5.88 -4.53 -0.82
C VAL A 101 4.61 -3.85 -0.34
N HIS A 102 3.51 -4.57 -0.39
CA HIS A 102 2.20 -4.09 0.04
C HIS A 102 1.50 -5.12 0.92
N TYR A 103 0.78 -4.66 1.93
CA TYR A 103 0.01 -5.51 2.84
C TYR A 103 -1.45 -5.54 2.41
N SER A 104 -1.97 -6.73 2.14
CA SER A 104 -3.39 -6.94 1.87
C SER A 104 -4.14 -7.43 3.11
N THR A 105 -5.26 -8.07 2.93
CA THR A 105 -6.18 -8.48 3.99
C THR A 105 -6.90 -9.77 3.61
N ASP A 106 -7.28 -10.57 4.59
CA ASP A 106 -8.16 -11.73 4.42
C ASP A 106 -9.62 -11.33 4.07
N TYR A 107 -9.98 -10.06 4.23
CA TYR A 107 -11.27 -9.52 3.77
C TYR A 107 -11.45 -9.55 2.24
N VAL A 108 -10.43 -9.92 1.48
CA VAL A 108 -10.57 -10.20 0.03
C VAL A 108 -11.34 -11.50 -0.24
N PHE A 109 -11.47 -12.38 0.76
CA PHE A 109 -12.27 -13.58 0.71
C PHE A 109 -13.67 -13.34 1.29
N ASP A 110 -14.62 -14.24 0.97
CA ASP A 110 -16.01 -14.15 1.40
C ASP A 110 -16.25 -14.61 2.85
N GLY A 111 -15.24 -15.16 3.51
CA GLY A 111 -15.34 -15.66 4.88
C GLY A 111 -16.01 -17.02 5.01
N SER A 112 -16.38 -17.69 3.91
CA SER A 112 -16.97 -19.03 3.93
C SER A 112 -15.94 -20.12 4.27
N GLY A 113 -16.45 -21.24 4.78
CA GLY A 113 -15.61 -22.39 5.13
C GLY A 113 -14.84 -22.22 6.45
N THR A 114 -14.09 -23.25 6.81
CA THR A 114 -13.33 -23.34 8.06
C THR A 114 -11.85 -23.68 7.86
N HIS A 115 -11.44 -23.85 6.61
CA HIS A 115 -10.05 -24.15 6.27
C HIS A 115 -9.21 -22.87 6.09
N ALA A 116 -7.90 -23.01 6.23
CA ALA A 116 -6.97 -21.93 5.90
C ALA A 116 -6.96 -21.66 4.39
N ARG A 117 -7.01 -20.39 4.01
CA ARG A 117 -6.97 -19.97 2.60
C ARG A 117 -5.55 -20.08 2.04
N GLN A 118 -5.47 -20.29 0.73
CA GLN A 118 -4.22 -20.35 -0.03
C GLN A 118 -4.21 -19.29 -1.13
N GLU A 119 -3.01 -18.93 -1.58
CA GLU A 119 -2.81 -18.11 -2.77
C GLU A 119 -3.42 -18.81 -3.98
N GLY A 120 -4.18 -18.09 -4.77
CA GLY A 120 -4.86 -18.66 -5.94
C GLY A 120 -6.27 -19.18 -5.68
N GLU A 121 -6.74 -19.22 -4.44
CA GLU A 121 -8.16 -19.45 -4.17
C GLU A 121 -9.01 -18.28 -4.66
N GLY A 122 -10.26 -18.56 -5.04
CA GLY A 122 -11.19 -17.54 -5.49
C GLY A 122 -11.45 -16.47 -4.42
N THR A 123 -11.44 -15.21 -4.83
CA THR A 123 -11.77 -14.06 -3.99
C THR A 123 -13.26 -13.71 -4.10
N GLY A 124 -13.81 -13.08 -3.08
CA GLY A 124 -15.22 -12.67 -3.05
C GLY A 124 -15.50 -11.70 -1.90
N PRO A 125 -14.90 -10.49 -1.90
CA PRO A 125 -15.04 -9.55 -0.79
C PRO A 125 -16.50 -9.12 -0.59
N LEU A 126 -16.92 -9.00 0.67
CA LEU A 126 -18.29 -8.63 1.06
C LEU A 126 -18.39 -7.17 1.51
N SER A 127 -17.27 -6.46 1.63
CA SER A 127 -17.22 -5.09 2.12
C SER A 127 -16.52 -4.17 1.12
N VAL A 128 -16.78 -2.86 1.23
CA VAL A 128 -16.04 -1.83 0.48
C VAL A 128 -14.55 -1.90 0.81
N TYR A 129 -14.19 -2.07 2.07
CA TYR A 129 -12.79 -2.25 2.48
C TYR A 129 -12.14 -3.44 1.75
N GLY A 130 -12.75 -4.62 1.81
CA GLY A 130 -12.22 -5.81 1.13
C GLY A 130 -12.12 -5.65 -0.38
N GLN A 131 -13.15 -5.06 -1.01
CA GLN A 131 -13.14 -4.81 -2.45
C GLN A 131 -12.03 -3.85 -2.86
N THR A 132 -11.87 -2.73 -2.16
CA THR A 132 -10.83 -1.75 -2.49
C THR A 132 -9.42 -2.29 -2.26
N LYS A 133 -9.22 -3.13 -1.25
CA LYS A 133 -7.95 -3.83 -1.03
C LYS A 133 -7.64 -4.83 -2.14
N LEU A 134 -8.63 -5.61 -2.58
CA LEU A 134 -8.48 -6.54 -3.70
C LEU A 134 -8.18 -5.81 -5.02
N ASP A 135 -8.85 -4.69 -5.27
CA ASP A 135 -8.60 -3.90 -6.47
C ASP A 135 -7.18 -3.29 -6.46
N GLY A 136 -6.66 -2.96 -5.28
CA GLY A 136 -5.27 -2.57 -5.09
C GLY A 136 -4.27 -3.68 -5.45
N GLU A 137 -4.52 -4.91 -5.02
CA GLU A 137 -3.71 -6.08 -5.41
C GLU A 137 -3.68 -6.25 -6.93
N LYS A 138 -4.86 -6.19 -7.56
CA LYS A 138 -4.99 -6.32 -9.03
C LYS A 138 -4.23 -5.21 -9.77
N ALA A 139 -4.28 -3.98 -9.26
CA ALA A 139 -3.56 -2.86 -9.83
C ALA A 139 -2.03 -3.05 -9.78
N ILE A 140 -1.50 -3.59 -8.67
CA ILE A 140 -0.09 -3.93 -8.54
C ILE A 140 0.32 -4.99 -9.56
N VAL A 141 -0.44 -6.09 -9.64
CA VAL A 141 -0.17 -7.18 -10.60
C VAL A 141 -0.20 -6.66 -12.05
N ALA A 142 -1.18 -5.83 -12.38
CA ALA A 142 -1.34 -5.27 -13.73
C ALA A 142 -0.22 -4.29 -14.11
N SER A 143 0.48 -3.71 -13.15
CA SER A 143 1.56 -2.73 -13.41
C SER A 143 2.84 -3.35 -13.96
N GLY A 144 3.04 -4.65 -13.77
CA GLY A 144 4.30 -5.33 -14.08
C GLY A 144 5.45 -5.02 -13.12
N CYS A 145 5.14 -4.39 -12.00
CA CYS A 145 6.08 -4.10 -10.92
C CYS A 145 6.55 -5.38 -10.23
#